data_83290ebdb88f5a49750b5b44133407cd
#
_entry.id   83290ebdb88f5a49750b5b44133407cd
#
_cell.length_a   1.000
_cell.length_b   1.000
_cell.length_c   1.000
_cell.angle_alpha   90.00
_cell.angle_beta   90.00
_cell.angle_gamma   90.00
#
_symmetry.space_group_name_H-M   'P 1'
#
loop_
_entity.id
_entity.type
_entity.pdbx_description
1 polymer ?
#
loop_
_entity_poly.entity_id
_entity_poly.type
_entity_poly.pdbx_seq_one_letter_code
_entity_poly.pdbx_strand_id
1 'polypeptide(L)'
;MQKIEKLLQKRAAELLAEGTVERVLAWQEGEFFYDNAPAAVSSADECDKLVYNEFCPANLCKYLIETSHAGKKTAVFLKPCDTYGVNQLLKDNRIKRELVYAIGTPCSGMLDINKIKAAGAKGIISVSVDGDEVIVNTAYGEKRLAKADVLLNKCLMCKGAAYKIADEELAEPLPVPQFTGDKFAKVKEIEAMSAEERFAFWQSELSKCIRCNACRDICPACSCEQCIFDKPDTPVAGKAYADEVEEQMYHIIRAFHVAGRCTGCGECARVCPQGIHLELLNMKFMKDINSFFGQYQAGADSETPAPQVSFK
;
A
#
# COMPACT_ATOMS: atom_id res chain seq x y z
N MET A 1 0.80 15.80 -12.58
CA MET A 1 1.53 15.51 -11.32
C MET A 1 2.62 16.54 -10.99
N GLN A 2 3.42 17.05 -11.91
CA GLN A 2 4.52 18.03 -11.64
C GLN A 2 4.14 19.23 -10.78
N LYS A 3 2.92 19.79 -10.95
CA LYS A 3 2.45 20.91 -10.09
C LYS A 3 2.28 20.48 -8.64
N ILE A 4 1.79 19.25 -8.42
CA ILE A 4 1.61 18.70 -7.07
C ILE A 4 2.96 18.40 -6.42
N GLU A 5 3.93 17.88 -7.18
CA GLU A 5 5.30 17.66 -6.70
C GLU A 5 5.94 18.94 -6.18
N LYS A 6 5.85 20.04 -6.94
CA LYS A 6 6.38 21.33 -6.50
C LYS A 6 5.68 21.87 -5.24
N LEU A 7 4.36 21.64 -5.10
CA LEU A 7 3.64 21.99 -3.88
C LEU A 7 4.10 21.13 -2.72
N LEU A 8 4.31 19.84 -2.93
CA LEU A 8 4.84 18.90 -1.93
C LEU A 8 6.20 19.35 -1.43
N GLN A 9 7.15 19.59 -2.34
CA GLN A 9 8.51 20.06 -2.01
C GLN A 9 8.48 21.34 -1.19
N LYS A 10 7.71 22.33 -1.65
CA LYS A 10 7.56 23.61 -0.97
C LYS A 10 6.98 23.44 0.44
N ARG A 11 5.87 22.69 0.57
CA ARG A 11 5.21 22.51 1.86
C ARG A 11 6.07 21.71 2.85
N ALA A 12 6.78 20.71 2.36
CA ALA A 12 7.75 19.95 3.17
C ALA A 12 8.84 20.89 3.75
N ALA A 13 9.43 21.74 2.92
CA ALA A 13 10.46 22.68 3.34
C ALA A 13 9.93 23.71 4.34
N GLU A 14 8.72 24.27 4.13
CA GLU A 14 8.07 25.18 5.07
C GLU A 14 7.89 24.55 6.46
N LEU A 15 7.30 23.35 6.53
CA LEU A 15 7.03 22.66 7.80
C LEU A 15 8.30 22.36 8.61
N LEU A 16 9.40 22.03 7.93
CA LEU A 16 10.70 21.82 8.56
C LEU A 16 11.35 23.14 9.00
N ALA A 17 11.30 24.16 8.16
CA ALA A 17 11.87 25.48 8.48
C ALA A 17 11.14 26.18 9.64
N GLU A 18 9.83 26.01 9.74
CA GLU A 18 9.00 26.52 10.83
C GLU A 18 9.14 25.72 12.14
N GLY A 19 9.78 24.54 12.10
CA GLY A 19 9.86 23.63 13.22
C GLY A 19 8.50 23.00 13.62
N THR A 20 7.54 23.05 12.72
CA THR A 20 6.21 22.41 12.92
C THR A 20 6.35 20.92 13.07
N VAL A 21 7.29 20.32 12.30
CA VAL A 21 7.67 18.90 12.35
C VAL A 21 9.19 18.75 12.34
N GLU A 22 9.69 17.61 12.80
CA GLU A 22 11.11 17.26 12.81
C GLU A 22 11.52 16.38 11.62
N ARG A 23 10.52 15.82 10.93
CA ARG A 23 10.74 14.90 9.81
C ARG A 23 9.58 14.97 8.83
N VAL A 24 9.87 14.74 7.57
CA VAL A 24 8.88 14.58 6.50
C VAL A 24 9.04 13.22 5.84
N LEU A 25 7.95 12.49 5.67
CA LEU A 25 7.86 11.24 4.90
C LEU A 25 7.18 11.50 3.56
N ALA A 26 7.86 11.21 2.47
CA ALA A 26 7.38 11.32 1.09
C ALA A 26 8.04 10.26 0.21
N TRP A 27 8.24 10.53 -1.06
CA TRP A 27 8.90 9.66 -2.02
C TRP A 27 10.12 10.38 -2.61
N GLN A 28 11.12 9.60 -2.99
CA GLN A 28 12.33 10.05 -3.68
C GLN A 28 12.57 9.16 -4.89
N GLU A 29 13.13 9.73 -5.95
CA GLU A 29 13.52 8.99 -7.14
C GLU A 29 14.64 7.98 -6.82
N GLY A 30 14.48 6.75 -7.34
CA GLY A 30 15.50 5.71 -7.29
C GLY A 30 16.45 5.76 -8.49
N GLU A 31 16.81 4.60 -9.02
CA GLU A 31 17.70 4.52 -10.18
C GLU A 31 17.00 5.00 -11.46
N PHE A 32 15.70 4.80 -11.56
CA PHE A 32 14.89 5.22 -12.70
C PHE A 32 13.73 6.10 -12.23
N PHE A 33 13.25 7.00 -13.09
CA PHE A 33 12.13 7.90 -12.81
C PHE A 33 10.81 7.17 -12.41
N TYR A 34 10.71 5.88 -12.71
CA TYR A 34 9.60 5.00 -12.33
C TYR A 34 9.89 4.12 -11.12
N ASP A 35 11.04 4.28 -10.48
CA ASP A 35 11.47 3.50 -9.30
C ASP A 35 11.53 4.42 -8.07
N ASN A 36 10.36 4.94 -7.67
CA ASN A 36 10.27 5.85 -6.56
C ASN A 36 10.06 5.10 -5.25
N ALA A 37 10.94 5.36 -4.30
CA ALA A 37 10.97 4.74 -2.99
C ALA A 37 10.49 5.70 -1.88
N PRO A 38 9.99 5.17 -0.74
CA PRO A 38 9.78 5.95 0.47
C PRO A 38 11.05 6.64 0.93
N ALA A 39 10.94 7.91 1.29
CA ALA A 39 12.04 8.72 1.80
C ALA A 39 11.63 9.49 3.05
N ALA A 40 12.60 9.70 3.94
CA ALA A 40 12.46 10.52 5.13
C ALA A 40 13.51 11.63 5.10
N VAL A 41 13.07 12.89 5.14
CA VAL A 41 13.95 14.06 5.18
C VAL A 41 13.76 14.82 6.48
N SER A 42 14.83 15.45 6.98
CA SER A 42 14.82 16.20 8.25
C SER A 42 15.39 17.61 8.09
N SER A 43 15.76 17.99 6.87
CA SER A 43 16.24 19.33 6.52
C SER A 43 15.46 19.90 5.36
N ALA A 44 15.19 21.19 5.37
CA ALA A 44 14.51 21.90 4.29
C ALA A 44 15.29 21.79 2.97
N ASP A 45 16.62 21.76 3.03
CA ASP A 45 17.51 21.68 1.86
C ASP A 45 17.44 20.32 1.15
N GLU A 46 16.85 19.30 1.78
CA GLU A 46 16.66 17.98 1.18
C GLU A 46 15.32 17.83 0.46
N CYS A 47 14.41 18.79 0.64
CA CYS A 47 13.05 18.69 0.15
C CYS A 47 12.94 18.79 -1.38
N ASP A 48 13.92 19.37 -2.05
CA ASP A 48 14.01 19.42 -3.51
C ASP A 48 14.22 18.04 -4.17
N LYS A 49 14.69 17.05 -3.40
CA LYS A 49 14.87 15.66 -3.85
C LYS A 49 13.59 14.84 -3.77
N LEU A 50 12.56 15.37 -3.12
CA LEU A 50 11.28 14.68 -3.01
C LEU A 50 10.55 14.72 -4.35
N VAL A 51 9.90 13.62 -4.72
CA VAL A 51 9.16 13.48 -5.97
C VAL A 51 7.73 13.05 -5.73
N TYR A 52 6.83 13.43 -6.65
CA TYR A 52 5.48 12.89 -6.68
C TYR A 52 4.96 12.81 -8.11
N ASN A 53 4.92 11.59 -8.62
CA ASN A 53 4.45 11.28 -9.96
C ASN A 53 3.60 10.00 -9.96
N GLU A 54 3.25 9.51 -11.12
CA GLU A 54 2.43 8.32 -11.33
C GLU A 54 3.12 7.02 -10.89
N PHE A 55 4.38 7.08 -10.47
CA PHE A 55 5.18 5.97 -9.97
C PHE A 55 5.58 6.12 -8.49
N CYS A 56 4.71 6.75 -7.67
CA CYS A 56 4.85 6.82 -6.22
C CYS A 56 3.85 5.88 -5.50
N PRO A 57 3.89 4.56 -5.73
CA PRO A 57 2.85 3.64 -5.28
C PRO A 57 2.89 3.34 -3.78
N ALA A 58 4.07 3.45 -3.14
CA ALA A 58 4.29 3.00 -1.78
C ALA A 58 3.35 3.70 -0.77
N ASN A 59 2.80 2.90 0.15
CA ASN A 59 2.08 3.40 1.31
C ASN A 59 3.08 3.76 2.41
N LEU A 60 3.08 5.02 2.86
CA LEU A 60 4.06 5.52 3.82
C LEU A 60 3.68 5.27 5.29
N CYS A 61 2.47 4.77 5.56
CA CYS A 61 1.96 4.67 6.94
C CYS A 61 2.85 3.85 7.87
N LYS A 62 3.43 2.74 7.37
CA LYS A 62 4.25 1.83 8.20
C LYS A 62 5.47 2.52 8.80
N TYR A 63 6.05 3.48 8.10
CA TYR A 63 7.22 4.24 8.54
C TYR A 63 6.93 5.18 9.71
N LEU A 64 5.64 5.52 9.95
CA LEU A 64 5.22 6.30 11.10
C LEU A 64 5.44 5.58 12.44
N ILE A 65 5.53 4.25 12.45
CA ILE A 65 5.76 3.47 13.67
C ILE A 65 7.14 3.84 14.25
N GLU A 66 8.18 3.80 13.43
CA GLU A 66 9.54 4.13 13.86
C GLU A 66 9.64 5.57 14.37
N THR A 67 9.07 6.52 13.64
CA THR A 67 9.11 7.94 14.01
C THR A 67 8.32 8.22 15.29
N SER A 68 7.20 7.53 15.49
CA SER A 68 6.40 7.63 16.70
C SER A 68 7.13 7.06 17.91
N HIS A 69 7.82 5.91 17.77
CA HIS A 69 8.65 5.36 18.83
C HIS A 69 9.83 6.28 19.19
N ALA A 70 10.41 6.96 18.20
CA ALA A 70 11.46 7.96 18.43
C ALA A 70 10.94 9.28 19.05
N GLY A 71 9.63 9.42 19.23
CA GLY A 71 8.99 10.63 19.77
C GLY A 71 9.05 11.83 18.81
N LYS A 72 9.35 11.62 17.52
CA LYS A 72 9.52 12.68 16.52
C LYS A 72 8.20 13.03 15.86
N LYS A 73 7.83 14.30 15.91
CA LYS A 73 6.67 14.79 15.14
C LYS A 73 6.99 14.78 13.64
N THR A 74 6.19 14.06 12.88
CA THR A 74 6.48 13.72 11.48
C THR A 74 5.33 14.11 10.58
N ALA A 75 5.59 14.90 9.53
CA ALA A 75 4.67 15.09 8.43
C ALA A 75 4.72 13.90 7.48
N VAL A 76 3.58 13.49 6.95
CA VAL A 76 3.50 12.40 5.99
C VAL A 76 2.55 12.75 4.87
N PHE A 77 3.02 12.63 3.63
CA PHE A 77 2.19 12.81 2.44
C PHE A 77 1.44 11.52 2.13
N LEU A 78 0.10 11.61 2.08
CA LEU A 78 -0.80 10.46 2.03
C LEU A 78 -1.75 10.55 0.85
N LYS A 79 -1.72 9.54 -0.01
CA LYS A 79 -2.81 9.33 -0.98
C LYS A 79 -4.11 8.98 -0.23
N PRO A 80 -5.30 9.25 -0.79
CA PRO A 80 -6.57 8.95 -0.12
C PRO A 80 -6.66 7.51 0.42
N CYS A 81 -6.21 6.53 -0.35
CA CYS A 81 -6.21 5.13 0.09
C CYS A 81 -5.22 4.81 1.22
N ASP A 82 -4.15 5.61 1.39
CA ASP A 82 -3.14 5.41 2.43
C ASP A 82 -3.66 5.88 3.80
N THR A 83 -4.58 6.84 3.83
CA THR A 83 -5.15 7.38 5.08
C THR A 83 -5.85 6.33 5.95
N TYR A 84 -6.39 5.27 5.33
CA TYR A 84 -6.92 4.12 6.05
C TYR A 84 -5.86 3.41 6.88
N GLY A 85 -4.62 3.38 6.38
CA GLY A 85 -3.48 2.78 7.11
C GLY A 85 -3.12 3.56 8.36
N VAL A 86 -3.18 4.90 8.32
CA VAL A 86 -2.93 5.76 9.49
C VAL A 86 -3.97 5.52 10.56
N ASN A 87 -5.27 5.55 10.22
CA ASN A 87 -6.34 5.26 11.17
C ASN A 87 -6.22 3.85 11.78
N GLN A 88 -5.81 2.85 10.98
CA GLN A 88 -5.60 1.50 11.51
C GLN A 88 -4.44 1.46 12.52
N LEU A 89 -3.34 2.16 12.24
CA LEU A 89 -2.21 2.24 13.17
C LEU A 89 -2.55 2.99 14.46
N LEU A 90 -3.37 4.04 14.39
CA LEU A 90 -3.92 4.74 15.56
C LEU A 90 -4.80 3.79 16.39
N LYS A 91 -5.72 3.08 15.76
CA LYS A 91 -6.61 2.09 16.40
C LYS A 91 -5.82 0.98 17.08
N ASP A 92 -4.72 0.56 16.48
CA ASP A 92 -3.82 -0.47 17.04
C ASP A 92 -2.85 0.08 18.07
N ASN A 93 -2.93 1.37 18.44
CA ASN A 93 -2.01 2.08 19.35
C ASN A 93 -0.54 1.94 18.93
N ARG A 94 -0.27 1.89 17.63
CA ARG A 94 1.10 1.75 17.10
C ARG A 94 1.77 3.08 16.82
N ILE A 95 0.98 4.14 16.68
CA ILE A 95 1.44 5.52 16.51
C ILE A 95 0.62 6.44 17.42
N LYS A 96 1.20 7.59 17.76
CA LYS A 96 0.55 8.63 18.55
C LYS A 96 0.06 9.72 17.60
N ARG A 97 -1.23 10.10 17.74
CA ARG A 97 -1.84 11.10 16.84
C ARG A 97 -1.14 12.46 16.86
N GLU A 98 -0.70 12.90 18.02
CA GLU A 98 0.00 14.18 18.24
C GLU A 98 1.37 14.24 17.56
N LEU A 99 1.96 13.09 17.23
CA LEU A 99 3.23 12.97 16.51
C LEU A 99 3.07 12.87 14.98
N VAL A 100 1.84 12.84 14.48
CA VAL A 100 1.57 12.73 13.03
C VAL A 100 0.95 14.02 12.52
N TYR A 101 1.55 14.58 11.46
CA TYR A 101 0.98 15.66 10.66
C TYR A 101 0.62 15.09 9.27
N ALA A 102 -0.65 14.81 9.07
CA ALA A 102 -1.14 14.13 7.89
C ALA A 102 -1.47 15.12 6.76
N ILE A 103 -0.81 15.00 5.60
CA ILE A 103 -1.03 15.85 4.44
C ILE A 103 -1.69 15.04 3.34
N GLY A 104 -2.93 15.36 3.03
CA GLY A 104 -3.68 14.75 1.94
C GLY A 104 -3.08 15.13 0.59
N THR A 105 -2.64 14.12 -0.17
CA THR A 105 -1.99 14.32 -1.47
C THR A 105 -2.89 13.75 -2.57
N PRO A 106 -3.36 14.55 -3.52
CA PRO A 106 -4.27 14.10 -4.58
C PRO A 106 -3.64 13.02 -5.44
N CYS A 107 -4.43 12.02 -5.83
CA CYS A 107 -3.97 10.88 -6.60
C CYS A 107 -4.99 10.53 -7.67
N SER A 108 -4.54 10.32 -8.92
CA SER A 108 -5.36 9.87 -10.03
C SER A 108 -5.14 8.40 -10.41
N GLY A 109 -4.52 7.62 -9.51
CA GLY A 109 -4.08 6.23 -9.76
C GLY A 109 -2.59 6.16 -10.03
N MET A 110 -1.97 5.01 -9.70
CA MET A 110 -0.54 4.75 -9.89
C MET A 110 -0.35 3.73 -11.00
N LEU A 111 0.65 3.97 -11.85
CA LEU A 111 0.97 3.12 -12.98
C LEU A 111 1.84 1.93 -12.57
N ASP A 112 1.70 0.85 -13.31
CA ASP A 112 2.50 -0.37 -13.21
C ASP A 112 3.48 -0.44 -14.37
N ILE A 113 4.75 -0.20 -14.10
CA ILE A 113 5.80 -0.26 -15.11
C ILE A 113 5.91 -1.64 -15.78
N ASN A 114 5.58 -2.72 -15.04
CA ASN A 114 5.63 -4.07 -15.58
C ASN A 114 4.51 -4.30 -16.61
N LYS A 115 3.32 -3.74 -16.38
CA LYS A 115 2.23 -3.77 -17.36
C LYS A 115 2.59 -2.95 -18.61
N ILE A 116 3.22 -1.79 -18.43
CA ILE A 116 3.71 -0.97 -19.55
C ILE A 116 4.75 -1.74 -20.36
N LYS A 117 5.70 -2.40 -19.71
CA LYS A 117 6.69 -3.27 -20.36
C LYS A 117 6.04 -4.47 -21.06
N ALA A 118 5.08 -5.14 -20.41
CA ALA A 118 4.33 -6.26 -20.97
C ALA A 118 3.50 -5.87 -22.19
N ALA A 119 3.01 -4.62 -22.26
CA ALA A 119 2.37 -4.06 -23.45
C ALA A 119 3.35 -3.79 -24.59
N GLY A 120 4.62 -4.18 -24.47
CA GLY A 120 5.65 -4.11 -25.52
C GLY A 120 6.42 -2.79 -25.57
N ALA A 121 6.37 -1.95 -24.51
CA ALA A 121 7.22 -0.77 -24.42
C ALA A 121 8.64 -1.18 -23.99
N LYS A 122 9.62 -0.95 -24.86
CA LYS A 122 11.04 -1.23 -24.61
C LYS A 122 11.86 0.05 -24.71
N GLY A 123 12.93 0.18 -23.91
CA GLY A 123 13.77 1.39 -23.90
C GLY A 123 12.98 2.63 -23.50
N ILE A 124 12.21 2.55 -22.42
CA ILE A 124 11.33 3.62 -21.92
C ILE A 124 12.19 4.80 -21.47
N ILE A 125 11.92 5.98 -22.04
CA ILE A 125 12.62 7.24 -21.74
C ILE A 125 11.78 8.11 -20.80
N SER A 126 10.45 8.22 -21.08
CA SER A 126 9.54 8.97 -20.24
C SER A 126 8.11 8.43 -20.36
N VAL A 127 7.30 8.71 -19.34
CA VAL A 127 5.89 8.36 -19.31
C VAL A 127 5.12 9.60 -18.87
N SER A 128 4.03 9.91 -19.55
CA SER A 128 3.10 10.97 -19.17
C SER A 128 1.67 10.48 -19.27
N VAL A 129 0.75 11.13 -18.57
CA VAL A 129 -0.67 10.80 -18.58
C VAL A 129 -1.45 11.99 -19.11
N ASP A 130 -2.29 11.75 -20.11
CA ASP A 130 -3.23 12.71 -20.68
C ASP A 130 -4.64 12.10 -20.66
N GLY A 131 -5.47 12.55 -19.71
CA GLY A 131 -6.78 11.96 -19.47
C GLY A 131 -6.71 10.46 -19.15
N ASP A 132 -7.32 9.66 -20.02
CA ASP A 132 -7.35 8.21 -19.92
C ASP A 132 -6.28 7.51 -20.78
N GLU A 133 -5.37 8.27 -21.36
CA GLU A 133 -4.22 7.74 -22.11
C GLU A 133 -2.92 7.86 -21.32
N VAL A 134 -2.06 6.88 -21.48
CA VAL A 134 -0.66 6.87 -21.02
C VAL A 134 0.23 6.92 -22.23
N ILE A 135 1.00 7.99 -22.35
CA ILE A 135 1.95 8.23 -23.45
C ILE A 135 3.33 7.79 -22.99
N VAL A 136 3.87 6.78 -23.63
CA VAL A 136 5.17 6.19 -23.31
C VAL A 136 6.14 6.53 -24.43
N ASN A 137 7.09 7.44 -24.16
CA ASN A 137 8.18 7.72 -25.07
C ASN A 137 9.28 6.69 -24.87
N THR A 138 9.69 6.06 -25.96
CA THR A 138 10.73 5.03 -25.97
C THR A 138 11.82 5.36 -26.96
N ALA A 139 12.96 4.69 -26.86
CA ALA A 139 14.04 4.79 -27.83
C ALA A 139 13.63 4.38 -29.28
N TYR A 140 12.46 3.74 -29.42
CA TYR A 140 11.93 3.20 -30.68
C TYR A 140 10.67 3.93 -31.17
N GLY A 141 10.28 5.03 -30.51
CA GLY A 141 9.10 5.82 -30.81
C GLY A 141 8.07 5.91 -29.67
N GLU A 142 7.00 6.64 -29.94
CA GLU A 142 5.92 6.84 -28.99
C GLU A 142 4.94 5.65 -29.00
N LYS A 143 4.48 5.27 -27.81
CA LYS A 143 3.41 4.27 -27.63
C LYS A 143 2.32 4.84 -26.74
N ARG A 144 1.06 4.65 -27.13
CA ARG A 144 -0.12 5.07 -26.36
C ARG A 144 -0.83 3.84 -25.81
N LEU A 145 -1.16 3.87 -24.54
CA LEU A 145 -1.82 2.79 -23.80
C LEU A 145 -3.04 3.34 -23.07
N ALA A 146 -4.10 2.55 -22.97
CA ALA A 146 -5.20 2.94 -22.09
C ALA A 146 -4.73 2.91 -20.63
N LYS A 147 -5.01 3.97 -19.89
CA LYS A 147 -4.60 4.09 -18.49
C LYS A 147 -5.10 2.93 -17.63
N ALA A 148 -6.35 2.50 -17.86
CA ALA A 148 -6.95 1.38 -17.14
C ALA A 148 -6.14 0.09 -17.27
N ASP A 149 -5.50 -0.16 -18.43
CA ASP A 149 -4.74 -1.39 -18.67
C ASP A 149 -3.39 -1.43 -17.95
N VAL A 150 -2.86 -0.25 -17.62
CA VAL A 150 -1.52 -0.11 -17.03
C VAL A 150 -1.53 0.43 -15.60
N LEU A 151 -2.70 0.58 -14.98
CA LEU A 151 -2.81 0.87 -13.55
C LEU A 151 -2.36 -0.32 -12.70
N LEU A 152 -1.82 -0.04 -11.51
CA LEU A 152 -1.63 -1.04 -10.47
C LEU A 152 -2.97 -1.71 -10.12
N ASN A 153 -2.95 -3.01 -9.83
CA ASN A 153 -4.16 -3.77 -9.48
C ASN A 153 -4.93 -3.14 -8.31
N LYS A 154 -4.22 -2.59 -7.31
CA LYS A 154 -4.86 -1.88 -6.20
C LYS A 154 -5.62 -0.61 -6.63
N CYS A 155 -5.19 0.02 -7.72
CA CYS A 155 -5.83 1.23 -8.25
C CYS A 155 -7.09 0.91 -9.09
N LEU A 156 -7.18 -0.30 -9.63
CA LEU A 156 -8.40 -0.79 -10.27
C LEU A 156 -9.57 -0.96 -9.29
N MET A 157 -9.27 -1.05 -7.98
CA MET A 157 -10.26 -1.10 -6.89
C MET A 157 -10.17 0.15 -6.03
N CYS A 158 -10.03 1.33 -6.65
CA CYS A 158 -9.86 2.60 -5.96
C CYS A 158 -11.00 2.88 -4.97
N LYS A 159 -10.64 3.38 -3.78
CA LYS A 159 -11.59 3.71 -2.71
C LYS A 159 -12.16 5.12 -2.79
N GLY A 160 -11.83 5.86 -3.85
CA GLY A 160 -12.21 7.25 -4.03
C GLY A 160 -11.16 8.26 -3.60
N ALA A 161 -11.49 9.54 -3.77
CA ALA A 161 -10.60 10.67 -3.52
C ALA A 161 -10.64 11.20 -2.08
N ALA A 162 -11.57 10.74 -1.25
CA ALA A 162 -11.76 11.27 0.10
C ALA A 162 -10.70 10.76 1.08
N TYR A 163 -10.08 11.66 1.80
CA TYR A 163 -9.18 11.34 2.91
C TYR A 163 -9.98 10.92 4.15
N LYS A 164 -9.47 9.94 4.89
CA LYS A 164 -10.06 9.47 6.17
C LYS A 164 -9.42 10.17 7.37
N ILE A 165 -8.25 10.73 7.17
CA ILE A 165 -7.55 11.59 8.11
C ILE A 165 -6.62 12.51 7.30
N ALA A 166 -6.69 13.81 7.55
CA ALA A 166 -5.76 14.82 7.05
C ALA A 166 -5.80 16.03 7.96
N ASP A 167 -4.65 16.62 8.25
CA ASP A 167 -4.56 17.92 8.91
C ASP A 167 -4.65 19.06 7.88
N GLU A 168 -4.18 18.80 6.67
CA GLU A 168 -4.35 19.69 5.51
C GLU A 168 -4.42 18.88 4.22
N GLU A 169 -4.93 19.48 3.17
CA GLU A 169 -4.96 18.96 1.81
C GLU A 169 -4.04 19.78 0.92
N LEU A 170 -3.10 19.14 0.24
CA LEU A 170 -2.05 19.80 -0.54
C LEU A 170 -2.58 20.52 -1.78
N ALA A 171 -3.63 20.00 -2.39
CA ALA A 171 -4.27 20.56 -3.57
C ALA A 171 -5.68 19.95 -3.75
N GLU A 172 -6.45 20.50 -4.68
CA GLU A 172 -7.76 19.98 -5.07
C GLU A 172 -7.69 18.51 -5.49
N PRO A 173 -8.74 17.72 -5.21
CA PRO A 173 -8.81 16.32 -5.61
C PRO A 173 -8.66 16.13 -7.12
N LEU A 174 -7.95 15.09 -7.51
CA LEU A 174 -7.85 14.64 -8.90
C LEU A 174 -8.94 13.61 -9.22
N PRO A 175 -9.34 13.49 -10.50
CA PRO A 175 -10.20 12.39 -10.94
C PRO A 175 -9.56 11.05 -10.62
N VAL A 176 -10.28 10.20 -9.88
CA VAL A 176 -9.82 8.86 -9.50
C VAL A 176 -10.41 7.80 -10.42
N PRO A 177 -9.72 6.65 -10.61
CA PRO A 177 -10.30 5.52 -11.30
C PRO A 177 -11.63 5.11 -10.66
N GLN A 178 -12.68 4.95 -11.46
CA GLN A 178 -13.98 4.54 -10.98
C GLN A 178 -14.05 3.02 -10.96
N PHE A 179 -14.37 2.46 -9.80
CA PHE A 179 -14.59 1.04 -9.66
C PHE A 179 -16.09 0.75 -9.55
N THR A 180 -16.64 0.07 -10.54
CA THR A 180 -18.07 -0.28 -10.60
C THR A 180 -18.32 -1.78 -10.42
N GLY A 181 -17.27 -2.59 -10.24
CA GLY A 181 -17.35 -4.03 -10.10
C GLY A 181 -17.56 -4.52 -8.66
N ASP A 182 -17.60 -5.83 -8.51
CA ASP A 182 -17.51 -6.49 -7.21
C ASP A 182 -16.05 -6.68 -6.79
N LYS A 183 -15.60 -5.97 -5.77
CA LYS A 183 -14.23 -6.09 -5.24
C LYS A 183 -13.86 -7.50 -4.79
N PHE A 184 -14.85 -8.36 -4.54
CA PHE A 184 -14.66 -9.75 -4.12
C PHE A 184 -14.86 -10.76 -5.27
N ALA A 185 -15.03 -10.31 -6.52
CA ALA A 185 -15.30 -11.21 -7.65
C ALA A 185 -14.27 -12.36 -7.71
N LYS A 186 -12.98 -12.05 -7.68
CA LYS A 186 -11.92 -13.07 -7.72
C LYS A 186 -11.92 -14.01 -6.52
N VAL A 187 -12.25 -13.49 -5.33
CA VAL A 187 -12.42 -14.33 -4.13
C VAL A 187 -13.59 -15.31 -4.31
N LYS A 188 -14.71 -14.84 -4.86
CA LYS A 188 -15.88 -15.69 -5.13
C LYS A 188 -15.59 -16.76 -6.18
N GLU A 189 -14.80 -16.44 -7.21
CA GLU A 189 -14.35 -17.45 -8.19
C GLU A 189 -13.54 -18.56 -7.50
N ILE A 190 -12.59 -18.21 -6.61
CA ILE A 190 -11.80 -19.18 -5.86
C ILE A 190 -12.66 -19.99 -4.90
N GLU A 191 -13.65 -19.37 -4.26
CA GLU A 191 -14.60 -20.05 -3.37
C GLU A 191 -15.50 -21.06 -4.11
N ALA A 192 -15.80 -20.80 -5.37
CA ALA A 192 -16.62 -21.69 -6.20
C ALA A 192 -15.87 -22.93 -6.70
N MET A 193 -14.54 -22.97 -6.56
CA MET A 193 -13.73 -24.15 -6.86
C MET A 193 -14.04 -25.28 -5.90
N SER A 194 -13.85 -26.56 -6.31
CA SER A 194 -13.85 -27.71 -5.40
C SER A 194 -12.78 -27.54 -4.31
N ALA A 195 -12.83 -28.34 -3.26
CA ALA A 195 -11.83 -28.28 -2.19
C ALA A 195 -10.43 -28.59 -2.73
N GLU A 196 -10.33 -29.58 -3.62
CA GLU A 196 -9.08 -30.03 -4.26
C GLU A 196 -8.51 -28.94 -5.18
N GLU A 197 -9.34 -28.35 -6.04
CA GLU A 197 -8.92 -27.29 -6.95
C GLU A 197 -8.46 -26.03 -6.18
N ARG A 198 -9.18 -25.65 -5.14
CA ARG A 198 -8.84 -24.51 -4.29
C ARG A 198 -7.55 -24.74 -3.51
N PHE A 199 -7.34 -25.97 -3.01
CA PHE A 199 -6.09 -26.35 -2.35
C PHE A 199 -4.91 -26.28 -3.33
N ALA A 200 -5.06 -26.86 -4.52
CA ALA A 200 -4.04 -26.81 -5.58
C ALA A 200 -3.71 -25.39 -6.03
N PHE A 201 -4.74 -24.53 -6.16
CA PHE A 201 -4.55 -23.12 -6.47
C PHE A 201 -3.66 -22.42 -5.43
N TRP A 202 -3.99 -22.54 -4.14
CA TRP A 202 -3.18 -21.91 -3.09
C TRP A 202 -1.81 -22.54 -2.94
N GLN A 203 -1.68 -23.84 -3.10
CA GLN A 203 -0.38 -24.51 -3.10
C GLN A 203 0.50 -23.95 -4.22
N SER A 204 -0.01 -23.86 -5.44
CA SER A 204 0.71 -23.30 -6.58
C SER A 204 1.10 -21.84 -6.38
N GLU A 205 0.20 -21.01 -5.79
CA GLU A 205 0.51 -19.60 -5.54
C GLU A 205 1.55 -19.42 -4.44
N LEU A 206 1.41 -20.12 -3.33
CA LEU A 206 2.22 -19.90 -2.13
C LEU A 206 3.58 -20.59 -2.20
N SER A 207 3.74 -21.66 -2.99
CA SER A 207 5.04 -22.32 -3.22
C SER A 207 6.08 -21.42 -3.90
N LYS A 208 5.63 -20.34 -4.58
CA LYS A 208 6.54 -19.33 -5.15
C LYS A 208 7.26 -18.50 -4.08
N CYS A 209 6.85 -18.58 -2.82
CA CYS A 209 7.34 -17.70 -1.76
C CYS A 209 8.81 -17.99 -1.41
N ILE A 210 9.63 -16.96 -1.42
CA ILE A 210 11.05 -17.01 -1.01
C ILE A 210 11.27 -16.51 0.43
N ARG A 211 10.21 -16.30 1.19
CA ARG A 211 10.23 -15.81 2.58
C ARG A 211 11.01 -14.49 2.78
N CYS A 212 10.95 -13.57 1.83
CA CYS A 212 11.64 -12.27 1.92
C CYS A 212 11.00 -11.31 2.93
N ASN A 213 9.80 -11.59 3.43
CA ASN A 213 9.01 -10.80 4.38
C ASN A 213 8.54 -9.41 3.86
N ALA A 214 8.83 -8.99 2.64
CA ALA A 214 8.45 -7.67 2.12
C ALA A 214 6.94 -7.38 2.29
N CYS A 215 6.08 -8.38 2.07
CA CYS A 215 4.63 -8.26 2.25
C CYS A 215 4.22 -8.02 3.72
N ARG A 216 4.99 -8.49 4.68
CA ARG A 216 4.80 -8.25 6.11
C ARG A 216 5.29 -6.86 6.50
N ASP A 217 6.47 -6.51 6.02
CA ASP A 217 7.17 -5.30 6.45
C ASP A 217 6.52 -4.02 5.93
N ILE A 218 5.86 -4.06 4.78
CA ILE A 218 5.10 -2.92 4.24
C ILE A 218 3.67 -2.80 4.81
N CYS A 219 3.12 -3.86 5.42
CA CYS A 219 1.71 -3.91 5.78
C CYS A 219 1.42 -3.11 7.07
N PRO A 220 0.53 -2.09 7.04
CA PRO A 220 0.16 -1.35 8.25
C PRO A 220 -0.47 -2.23 9.33
N ALA A 221 -1.21 -3.29 8.94
CA ALA A 221 -1.82 -4.21 9.89
C ALA A 221 -0.84 -5.23 10.48
N CYS A 222 0.36 -5.41 9.90
CA CYS A 222 1.44 -6.23 10.48
C CYS A 222 2.35 -5.36 11.35
N SER A 223 1.85 -4.89 12.47
CA SER A 223 2.50 -3.88 13.33
C SER A 223 2.97 -4.40 14.69
N CYS A 224 3.07 -5.72 14.89
CA CYS A 224 3.57 -6.32 16.12
C CYS A 224 5.02 -5.88 16.39
N GLU A 225 5.36 -5.60 17.67
CA GLU A 225 6.73 -5.28 18.09
C GLU A 225 7.67 -6.47 17.85
N GLN A 226 7.20 -7.65 18.19
CA GLN A 226 7.88 -8.90 17.90
C GLN A 226 6.90 -9.84 17.18
N CYS A 227 7.24 -10.19 15.96
CA CYS A 227 6.45 -11.15 15.20
C CYS A 227 6.67 -12.57 15.73
N ILE A 228 5.59 -13.37 15.79
CA ILE A 228 5.69 -14.78 16.17
C ILE A 228 6.64 -15.55 15.25
N PHE A 229 6.72 -15.17 13.98
CA PHE A 229 7.61 -15.79 13.00
C PHE A 229 9.09 -15.39 13.14
N ASP A 230 9.41 -14.46 14.05
CA ASP A 230 10.79 -14.04 14.33
C ASP A 230 11.28 -14.58 15.70
N LYS A 231 10.42 -15.33 16.43
CA LYS A 231 10.80 -15.95 17.70
C LYS A 231 11.58 -17.23 17.47
N PRO A 232 12.83 -17.33 17.97
CA PRO A 232 13.67 -18.51 17.75
C PRO A 232 13.10 -19.79 18.36
N ASP A 233 12.33 -19.65 19.46
CA ASP A 233 11.75 -20.77 20.21
C ASP A 233 10.43 -21.31 19.64
N THR A 234 9.96 -20.76 18.50
CA THR A 234 8.74 -21.22 17.85
C THR A 234 9.10 -22.08 16.64
N PRO A 235 9.02 -23.44 16.73
CA PRO A 235 9.48 -24.34 15.66
C PRO A 235 8.78 -24.10 14.32
N VAL A 236 7.50 -23.74 14.35
CA VAL A 236 6.66 -23.45 13.17
C VAL A 236 7.02 -22.11 12.50
N ALA A 237 7.80 -21.28 13.18
CA ALA A 237 8.11 -19.92 12.74
C ALA A 237 9.55 -19.76 12.24
N GLY A 238 10.41 -20.76 12.45
CA GLY A 238 11.82 -20.70 12.08
C GLY A 238 11.99 -20.57 10.57
N LYS A 239 12.90 -19.69 10.14
CA LYS A 239 13.28 -19.50 8.74
C LYS A 239 14.12 -20.67 8.17
N ALA A 240 14.31 -21.73 8.96
CA ALA A 240 15.29 -22.76 8.67
C ALA A 240 14.94 -23.67 7.49
N TYR A 241 13.67 -23.74 7.15
CA TYR A 241 13.17 -24.54 6.04
C TYR A 241 12.10 -23.78 5.28
N ALA A 242 12.36 -23.44 4.03
CA ALA A 242 11.35 -22.97 3.10
C ALA A 242 10.79 -24.19 2.36
N ASP A 243 9.84 -24.89 2.96
CA ASP A 243 9.05 -25.89 2.28
C ASP A 243 7.63 -25.40 2.00
N GLU A 244 6.93 -26.08 1.10
CA GLU A 244 5.60 -25.67 0.65
C GLU A 244 4.59 -25.57 1.79
N VAL A 245 4.68 -26.41 2.80
CA VAL A 245 3.77 -26.45 3.95
C VAL A 245 4.03 -25.26 4.87
N GLU A 246 5.29 -24.96 5.15
CA GLU A 246 5.67 -23.82 5.99
C GLU A 246 5.27 -22.49 5.35
N GLU A 247 5.45 -22.35 4.04
CA GLU A 247 5.06 -21.14 3.32
C GLU A 247 3.54 -20.95 3.31
N GLN A 248 2.78 -22.01 3.12
CA GLN A 248 1.32 -21.96 3.23
C GLN A 248 0.88 -21.57 4.64
N MET A 249 1.43 -22.21 5.67
CA MET A 249 1.13 -21.89 7.07
C MET A 249 1.49 -20.44 7.41
N TYR A 250 2.65 -19.95 6.97
CA TYR A 250 3.05 -18.56 7.15
C TYR A 250 2.00 -17.59 6.61
N HIS A 251 1.58 -17.76 5.36
CA HIS A 251 0.64 -16.85 4.72
C HIS A 251 -0.77 -16.96 5.29
N ILE A 252 -1.22 -18.17 5.62
CA ILE A 252 -2.53 -18.41 6.24
C ILE A 252 -2.57 -17.76 7.62
N ILE A 253 -1.59 -18.03 8.49
CA ILE A 253 -1.53 -17.45 9.85
C ILE A 253 -1.44 -15.92 9.75
N ARG A 254 -0.61 -15.39 8.84
CA ARG A 254 -0.52 -13.95 8.62
C ARG A 254 -1.87 -13.35 8.20
N ALA A 255 -2.62 -14.00 7.33
CA ALA A 255 -3.95 -13.54 6.90
C ALA A 255 -4.95 -13.53 8.06
N PHE A 256 -4.91 -14.53 8.95
CA PHE A 256 -5.68 -14.53 10.20
C PHE A 256 -5.30 -13.36 11.11
N HIS A 257 -4.01 -13.09 11.29
CA HIS A 257 -3.55 -11.98 12.15
C HIS A 257 -3.98 -10.60 11.66
N VAL A 258 -4.18 -10.43 10.36
CA VAL A 258 -4.65 -9.14 9.80
C VAL A 258 -6.15 -9.12 9.49
N ALA A 259 -6.88 -10.20 9.80
CA ALA A 259 -8.34 -10.24 9.66
C ALA A 259 -8.98 -9.12 10.49
N GLY A 260 -9.91 -8.36 9.89
CA GLY A 260 -10.54 -7.18 10.50
C GLY A 260 -9.63 -5.95 10.65
N ARG A 261 -8.33 -6.09 10.35
CA ARG A 261 -7.35 -4.99 10.39
C ARG A 261 -6.83 -4.63 9.00
N CYS A 262 -7.02 -5.51 8.03
CA CYS A 262 -6.62 -5.29 6.65
C CYS A 262 -7.41 -4.14 6.03
N THR A 263 -6.72 -3.06 5.67
CA THR A 263 -7.34 -1.91 5.02
C THR A 263 -7.61 -2.13 3.53
N GLY A 264 -7.14 -3.23 2.94
CA GLY A 264 -7.27 -3.49 1.50
C GLY A 264 -6.41 -2.54 0.65
N CYS A 265 -5.22 -2.17 1.12
CA CYS A 265 -4.33 -1.26 0.40
C CYS A 265 -3.58 -1.93 -0.77
N GLY A 266 -3.56 -3.27 -0.86
CA GLY A 266 -2.91 -4.02 -1.94
C GLY A 266 -1.37 -4.02 -1.92
N GLU A 267 -0.74 -3.42 -0.91
CA GLU A 267 0.73 -3.31 -0.85
C GLU A 267 1.42 -4.67 -0.77
N CYS A 268 0.82 -5.67 -0.10
CA CYS A 268 1.41 -6.99 0.05
C CYS A 268 1.62 -7.72 -1.29
N ALA A 269 0.71 -7.53 -2.24
CA ALA A 269 0.88 -8.07 -3.59
C ALA A 269 1.86 -7.21 -4.42
N ARG A 270 1.77 -5.88 -4.31
CA ARG A 270 2.64 -4.97 -5.04
C ARG A 270 4.14 -5.19 -4.78
N VAL A 271 4.50 -5.41 -3.52
CA VAL A 271 5.92 -5.58 -3.14
C VAL A 271 6.44 -7.01 -3.30
N CYS A 272 5.58 -7.96 -3.64
CA CYS A 272 5.99 -9.36 -3.76
C CYS A 272 6.87 -9.56 -5.01
N PRO A 273 8.16 -9.91 -4.85
CA PRO A 273 9.04 -10.13 -6.01
C PRO A 273 8.66 -11.36 -6.82
N GLN A 274 7.86 -12.27 -6.23
CA GLN A 274 7.36 -13.48 -6.88
C GLN A 274 5.95 -13.31 -7.48
N GLY A 275 5.37 -12.11 -7.41
CA GLY A 275 4.05 -11.84 -7.97
C GLY A 275 2.90 -12.61 -7.33
N ILE A 276 3.04 -13.05 -6.09
CA ILE A 276 2.00 -13.81 -5.38
C ILE A 276 0.81 -12.90 -5.06
N HIS A 277 -0.40 -13.36 -5.36
CA HIS A 277 -1.64 -12.64 -5.11
C HIS A 277 -2.09 -12.70 -3.64
N LEU A 278 -1.22 -12.25 -2.72
CA LEU A 278 -1.45 -12.30 -1.27
C LEU A 278 -2.65 -11.47 -0.82
N GLU A 279 -3.02 -10.45 -1.58
CA GLU A 279 -4.20 -9.64 -1.32
C GLU A 279 -5.48 -10.46 -1.33
N LEU A 280 -5.56 -11.53 -2.14
CA LEU A 280 -6.76 -12.38 -2.25
C LEU A 280 -7.05 -13.13 -0.94
N LEU A 281 -6.01 -13.61 -0.23
CA LEU A 281 -6.18 -14.19 1.12
C LEU A 281 -6.79 -13.17 2.09
N ASN A 282 -6.24 -11.96 2.11
CA ASN A 282 -6.74 -10.92 3.00
C ASN A 282 -8.17 -10.47 2.62
N MET A 283 -8.46 -10.39 1.31
CA MET A 283 -9.79 -10.04 0.79
C MET A 283 -10.84 -11.12 1.14
N LYS A 284 -10.44 -12.38 1.18
CA LYS A 284 -11.31 -13.46 1.68
C LYS A 284 -11.79 -13.16 3.10
N PHE A 285 -10.88 -12.81 4.02
CA PHE A 285 -11.26 -12.44 5.39
C PHE A 285 -12.10 -11.15 5.44
N MET A 286 -11.80 -10.15 4.62
CA MET A 286 -12.64 -8.95 4.53
C MET A 286 -14.06 -9.29 4.08
N LYS A 287 -14.20 -10.19 3.09
CA LYS A 287 -15.52 -10.66 2.62
C LYS A 287 -16.27 -11.39 3.71
N ASP A 288 -15.61 -12.31 4.42
CA ASP A 288 -16.25 -13.09 5.48
C ASP A 288 -16.70 -12.20 6.65
N ILE A 289 -15.85 -11.26 7.07
CA ILE A 289 -16.21 -10.29 8.10
C ILE A 289 -17.45 -9.50 7.68
N ASN A 290 -17.49 -9.02 6.43
CA ASN A 290 -18.65 -8.30 5.93
C ASN A 290 -19.91 -9.18 5.85
N SER A 291 -19.75 -10.47 5.59
CA SER A 291 -20.87 -11.42 5.53
C SER A 291 -21.40 -11.78 6.91
N PHE A 292 -20.54 -11.94 7.90
CA PHE A 292 -20.92 -12.41 9.24
C PHE A 292 -21.31 -11.28 10.19
N PHE A 293 -20.71 -10.11 10.04
CA PHE A 293 -20.83 -9.02 11.00
C PHE A 293 -21.41 -7.72 10.39
N GLY A 294 -21.71 -7.71 9.09
CA GLY A 294 -22.17 -6.52 8.38
C GLY A 294 -21.01 -5.71 7.78
N GLN A 295 -21.36 -4.62 7.11
CA GLN A 295 -20.39 -3.81 6.37
C GLN A 295 -19.35 -3.20 7.31
N TYR A 296 -18.10 -3.54 7.06
CA TYR A 296 -16.96 -3.05 7.81
C TYR A 296 -15.76 -2.75 6.88
N GLN A 297 -15.10 -1.63 7.11
CA GLN A 297 -13.86 -1.25 6.43
C GLN A 297 -12.81 -0.83 7.47
N ALA A 298 -11.78 -1.64 7.64
CA ALA A 298 -10.67 -1.31 8.52
C ALA A 298 -10.03 0.02 8.15
N GLY A 299 -9.78 0.86 9.15
CA GLY A 299 -9.17 2.19 8.98
C GLY A 299 -10.10 3.27 8.41
N ALA A 300 -11.41 3.01 8.29
CA ALA A 300 -12.37 4.05 7.92
C ALA A 300 -12.40 5.20 8.94
N ASP A 301 -12.15 4.87 10.19
CA ASP A 301 -11.93 5.75 11.33
C ASP A 301 -10.90 5.12 12.29
N SER A 302 -10.51 5.86 13.33
CA SER A 302 -9.55 5.39 14.34
C SER A 302 -10.20 4.77 15.59
N GLU A 303 -11.53 4.72 15.68
CA GLU A 303 -12.26 4.37 16.90
C GLU A 303 -13.02 3.06 16.79
N THR A 304 -13.74 2.82 15.69
CA THR A 304 -14.61 1.64 15.52
C THR A 304 -13.79 0.34 15.57
N PRO A 305 -13.97 -0.52 16.57
CA PRO A 305 -13.22 -1.77 16.69
C PRO A 305 -13.57 -2.73 15.55
N ALA A 306 -12.67 -3.67 15.26
CA ALA A 306 -12.96 -4.72 14.32
C ALA A 306 -14.11 -5.61 14.86
N PRO A 307 -15.13 -5.94 14.06
CA PRO A 307 -16.35 -6.59 14.56
C PRO A 307 -16.10 -7.93 15.26
N GLN A 308 -15.12 -8.71 14.79
CA GLN A 308 -14.78 -10.02 15.36
C GLN A 308 -14.13 -9.96 16.75
N VAL A 309 -13.69 -8.79 17.23
CA VAL A 309 -13.15 -8.65 18.59
C VAL A 309 -14.12 -7.97 19.56
N SER A 310 -15.25 -7.51 19.06
CA SER A 310 -16.34 -6.92 19.88
C SER A 310 -17.34 -8.00 20.28
N PHE A 311 -16.90 -8.97 21.07
CA PHE A 311 -17.84 -9.90 21.74
C PHE A 311 -18.57 -9.15 22.85
N LYS A 312 -19.90 -9.08 22.71
CA LYS A 312 -20.80 -8.69 23.81
C LYS A 312 -21.22 -9.92 24.60
#